data_28e19d3e49f54c3ab2cc67738619d871
#
_entry.id   28e19d3e49f54c3ab2cc67738619d871
#
_cell.length_a   1.000
_cell.length_b   1.000
_cell.length_c   1.000
_cell.angle_alpha   90.00
_cell.angle_beta   90.00
_cell.angle_gamma   90.00
#
_symmetry.space_group_name_H-M   'P 1'
#
loop_
_entity.id
_entity.type
_entity.pdbx_description
1 polymer ?
#
loop_
_entity_poly.entity_id
_entity_poly.type
_entity_poly.pdbx_seq_one_letter_code
_entity_poly.pdbx_strand_id
1 'polypeptide(L)'
;SLDKKEEMAKELVKKFAPTLGDDLVKGIVEADQTTEAGIAAQRERVEALKQKLAGDNSAEAKSLEVLSDSLVKKSVWILGGDGWAYDIGYGGLDHVLASGKNVNIMVMDTEVYSNTGGQMSKSTPIGAVAKFASQGKATPKKDLGMLAVDYGNVYVAQIAIGANDAQAIKAFNEANSYEGTSLIIAYCHCISHGYNLVNGPAQQKAAVDSGYWPLYRYDPREIALGKNPFKLDSKDPKIPVADYMKVENRFKMLQRQNPERAAILDAEAQEFVNFRWQKYKYLANR
;
A
#
# COMPACT_ATOMS: atom_id res chain seq x y z
N SER A 1 0.56 -22.61 3.65
CA SER A 1 0.28 -21.39 2.86
C SER A 1 -1.08 -21.54 2.16
N LEU A 2 -1.62 -20.46 1.64
CA LEU A 2 -2.87 -20.49 0.87
C LEU A 2 -2.71 -21.35 -0.37
N ASP A 3 -1.60 -21.21 -1.09
CA ASP A 3 -1.27 -21.98 -2.29
C ASP A 3 -1.34 -23.49 -2.03
N LYS A 4 -0.76 -23.94 -0.90
CA LYS A 4 -0.78 -25.37 -0.55
C LYS A 4 -2.19 -25.88 -0.21
N LYS A 5 -3.03 -25.04 0.38
CA LYS A 5 -4.44 -25.39 0.65
C LYS A 5 -5.23 -25.52 -0.65
N GLU A 6 -5.01 -24.61 -1.60
CA GLU A 6 -5.61 -24.66 -2.93
C GLU A 6 -5.19 -25.93 -3.70
N GLU A 7 -3.89 -26.25 -3.69
CA GLU A 7 -3.37 -27.45 -4.32
C GLU A 7 -4.01 -28.73 -3.73
N MET A 8 -4.03 -28.83 -2.41
CA MET A 8 -4.68 -29.94 -1.71
C MET A 8 -6.18 -30.03 -2.02
N ALA A 9 -6.87 -28.89 -2.07
CA ALA A 9 -8.29 -28.87 -2.42
C ALA A 9 -8.51 -29.36 -3.86
N LYS A 10 -7.70 -28.92 -4.83
CA LYS A 10 -7.77 -29.37 -6.22
C LYS A 10 -7.52 -30.86 -6.37
N GLU A 11 -6.58 -31.43 -5.61
CA GLU A 11 -6.33 -32.86 -5.60
C GLU A 11 -7.54 -33.66 -5.06
N LEU A 12 -8.14 -33.17 -3.96
CA LEU A 12 -9.34 -33.80 -3.43
C LEU A 12 -10.52 -33.70 -4.40
N VAL A 13 -10.74 -32.52 -5.03
CA VAL A 13 -11.79 -32.37 -6.06
C VAL A 13 -11.66 -33.40 -7.16
N LYS A 14 -10.44 -33.67 -7.66
CA LYS A 14 -10.19 -34.72 -8.66
C LYS A 14 -10.54 -36.12 -8.15
N LYS A 15 -10.25 -36.44 -6.89
CA LYS A 15 -10.60 -37.74 -6.29
C LYS A 15 -12.11 -37.94 -6.20
N PHE A 16 -12.86 -36.86 -5.98
CA PHE A 16 -14.33 -36.91 -5.91
C PHE A 16 -15.02 -36.80 -7.28
N ALA A 17 -14.30 -36.92 -8.40
CA ALA A 17 -14.88 -36.88 -9.74
C ALA A 17 -16.11 -37.79 -9.94
N PRO A 18 -16.13 -39.04 -9.44
CA PRO A 18 -17.30 -39.91 -9.58
C PRO A 18 -18.58 -39.35 -8.94
N THR A 19 -18.43 -38.60 -7.84
CA THR A 19 -19.56 -37.97 -7.10
C THR A 19 -19.92 -36.60 -7.67
N LEU A 20 -18.91 -35.82 -8.03
CA LEU A 20 -19.08 -34.42 -8.48
C LEU A 20 -19.51 -34.33 -9.93
N GLY A 21 -19.03 -35.25 -10.79
CA GLY A 21 -19.14 -35.20 -12.23
C GLY A 21 -17.98 -34.43 -12.90
N ASP A 22 -17.55 -34.92 -14.06
CA ASP A 22 -16.35 -34.40 -14.75
C ASP A 22 -16.44 -32.90 -15.11
N ASP A 23 -17.63 -32.44 -15.48
CA ASP A 23 -17.84 -31.02 -15.85
C ASP A 23 -17.58 -30.09 -14.67
N LEU A 24 -18.09 -30.43 -13.47
CA LEU A 24 -17.87 -29.62 -12.28
C LEU A 24 -16.40 -29.65 -11.83
N VAL A 25 -15.78 -30.83 -11.86
CA VAL A 25 -14.37 -31.01 -11.53
C VAL A 25 -13.49 -30.18 -12.45
N LYS A 26 -13.69 -30.28 -13.75
CA LYS A 26 -12.96 -29.49 -14.77
C LYS A 26 -13.20 -28.00 -14.57
N GLY A 27 -14.45 -27.60 -14.40
CA GLY A 27 -14.82 -26.20 -14.20
C GLY A 27 -14.17 -25.58 -12.95
N ILE A 28 -13.97 -26.36 -11.86
CA ILE A 28 -13.31 -25.90 -10.64
C ILE A 28 -11.78 -25.85 -10.83
N VAL A 29 -11.18 -26.91 -11.38
CA VAL A 29 -9.71 -27.04 -11.44
C VAL A 29 -9.09 -26.09 -12.46
N GLU A 30 -9.78 -25.89 -13.60
CA GLU A 30 -9.32 -25.06 -14.72
C GLU A 30 -9.97 -23.66 -14.74
N ALA A 31 -10.58 -23.23 -13.64
CA ALA A 31 -11.29 -21.95 -13.55
C ALA A 31 -10.37 -20.77 -13.88
N ASP A 32 -10.76 -19.96 -14.85
CA ASP A 32 -10.16 -18.64 -15.04
C ASP A 32 -10.73 -17.68 -13.99
N GLN A 33 -9.89 -17.22 -13.07
CA GLN A 33 -10.22 -16.31 -12.01
C GLN A 33 -9.46 -14.97 -12.12
N THR A 34 -9.14 -14.56 -13.35
CA THR A 34 -8.46 -13.29 -13.63
C THR A 34 -9.41 -12.08 -13.54
N THR A 35 -10.72 -12.32 -13.66
CA THR A 35 -11.78 -11.30 -13.59
C THR A 35 -12.76 -11.55 -12.45
N GLU A 36 -13.46 -10.52 -12.00
CA GLU A 36 -14.55 -10.66 -11.00
C GLU A 36 -15.66 -11.62 -11.46
N ALA A 37 -15.99 -11.62 -12.76
CA ALA A 37 -16.97 -12.56 -13.31
C ALA A 37 -16.48 -14.01 -13.18
N GLY A 38 -15.19 -14.27 -13.45
CA GLY A 38 -14.58 -15.59 -13.29
C GLY A 38 -14.53 -16.03 -11.82
N ILE A 39 -14.22 -15.11 -10.91
CA ILE A 39 -14.25 -15.37 -9.46
C ILE A 39 -15.66 -15.66 -8.97
N ALA A 40 -16.67 -14.89 -9.44
CA ALA A 40 -18.08 -15.14 -9.10
C ALA A 40 -18.54 -16.52 -9.57
N ALA A 41 -18.24 -16.86 -10.83
CA ALA A 41 -18.55 -18.19 -11.36
C ALA A 41 -17.87 -19.33 -10.58
N GLN A 42 -16.64 -19.10 -10.10
CA GLN A 42 -15.96 -20.07 -9.25
C GLN A 42 -16.60 -20.21 -7.87
N ARG A 43 -17.10 -19.13 -7.27
CA ARG A 43 -17.88 -19.21 -6.01
C ARG A 43 -19.11 -20.08 -6.18
N GLU A 44 -19.86 -19.92 -7.28
CA GLU A 44 -21.02 -20.76 -7.58
C GLU A 44 -20.66 -22.24 -7.73
N ARG A 45 -19.55 -22.56 -8.40
CA ARG A 45 -19.06 -23.94 -8.53
C ARG A 45 -18.66 -24.54 -7.17
N VAL A 46 -18.03 -23.74 -6.29
CA VAL A 46 -17.66 -24.18 -4.95
C VAL A 46 -18.91 -24.41 -4.09
N GLU A 47 -19.94 -23.61 -4.22
CA GLU A 47 -21.21 -23.89 -3.52
C GLU A 47 -21.90 -25.16 -4.06
N ALA A 48 -21.88 -25.40 -5.38
CA ALA A 48 -22.37 -26.64 -5.96
C ALA A 48 -21.57 -27.87 -5.48
N LEU A 49 -20.25 -27.74 -5.34
CA LEU A 49 -19.40 -28.77 -4.76
C LEU A 49 -19.81 -29.10 -3.32
N LYS A 50 -20.00 -28.08 -2.46
CA LYS A 50 -20.43 -28.28 -1.07
C LYS A 50 -21.78 -28.98 -0.98
N GLN A 51 -22.73 -28.59 -1.84
CA GLN A 51 -24.04 -29.22 -1.91
C GLN A 51 -23.96 -30.71 -2.28
N LYS A 52 -23.10 -31.07 -3.25
CA LYS A 52 -22.89 -32.47 -3.65
C LYS A 52 -22.17 -33.32 -2.61
N LEU A 53 -21.35 -32.71 -1.76
CA LEU A 53 -20.70 -33.36 -0.63
C LEU A 53 -21.60 -33.45 0.61
N ALA A 54 -22.72 -32.71 0.63
CA ALA A 54 -23.64 -32.73 1.76
C ALA A 54 -24.18 -34.13 2.02
N GLY A 55 -23.87 -34.70 3.20
CA GLY A 55 -24.24 -36.06 3.59
C GLY A 55 -23.14 -37.10 3.45
N ASP A 56 -22.04 -36.81 2.77
CA ASP A 56 -20.84 -37.65 2.79
C ASP A 56 -20.03 -37.38 4.09
N ASN A 57 -20.03 -38.38 4.99
CA ASN A 57 -19.35 -38.30 6.29
C ASN A 57 -17.91 -38.81 6.27
N SER A 58 -17.36 -39.13 5.11
CA SER A 58 -15.97 -39.58 4.98
C SER A 58 -14.97 -38.49 5.43
N ALA A 59 -13.83 -38.90 5.93
CA ALA A 59 -12.78 -37.98 6.35
C ALA A 59 -12.28 -37.10 5.20
N GLU A 60 -12.27 -37.64 3.98
CA GLU A 60 -11.85 -36.92 2.77
C GLU A 60 -12.88 -35.87 2.36
N ALA A 61 -14.19 -36.16 2.42
CA ALA A 61 -15.24 -35.19 2.13
C ALA A 61 -15.22 -34.01 3.11
N LYS A 62 -15.08 -34.30 4.42
CA LYS A 62 -14.93 -33.26 5.45
C LYS A 62 -13.67 -32.41 5.24
N SER A 63 -12.57 -33.03 4.84
CA SER A 63 -11.34 -32.30 4.51
C SER A 63 -11.52 -31.38 3.30
N LEU A 64 -12.22 -31.85 2.25
CA LEU A 64 -12.51 -31.06 1.07
C LEU A 64 -13.47 -29.90 1.39
N GLU A 65 -14.48 -30.13 2.21
CA GLU A 65 -15.40 -29.09 2.66
C GLU A 65 -14.65 -27.93 3.35
N VAL A 66 -13.74 -28.26 4.29
CA VAL A 66 -12.90 -27.27 5.00
C VAL A 66 -11.98 -26.52 4.05
N LEU A 67 -11.43 -27.20 3.03
CA LEU A 67 -10.49 -26.61 2.07
C LEU A 67 -11.18 -25.91 0.89
N SER A 68 -12.48 -26.14 0.67
CA SER A 68 -13.21 -25.68 -0.53
C SER A 68 -13.12 -24.18 -0.78
N ASP A 69 -13.14 -23.37 0.30
CA ASP A 69 -12.98 -21.93 0.20
C ASP A 69 -11.61 -21.48 -0.34
N SER A 70 -10.62 -22.37 -0.35
CA SER A 70 -9.30 -22.09 -0.94
C SER A 70 -9.28 -22.23 -2.46
N LEU A 71 -10.34 -22.81 -3.06
CA LEU A 71 -10.51 -22.92 -4.52
C LEU A 71 -10.90 -21.59 -5.17
N VAL A 72 -11.39 -20.64 -4.38
CA VAL A 72 -11.72 -19.29 -4.85
C VAL A 72 -10.53 -18.37 -4.63
N LYS A 73 -10.13 -17.62 -5.67
CA LYS A 73 -9.03 -16.63 -5.61
C LYS A 73 -9.28 -15.65 -4.47
N LYS A 74 -8.26 -15.40 -3.67
CA LYS A 74 -8.27 -14.45 -2.55
C LYS A 74 -7.26 -13.34 -2.78
N SER A 75 -7.64 -12.12 -2.47
CA SER A 75 -6.71 -11.00 -2.37
C SER A 75 -6.20 -10.90 -0.94
N VAL A 76 -4.89 -10.91 -0.75
CA VAL A 76 -4.25 -10.84 0.57
C VAL A 76 -3.71 -9.44 0.79
N TRP A 77 -4.14 -8.79 1.87
CA TRP A 77 -3.72 -7.44 2.21
C TRP A 77 -3.09 -7.40 3.60
N ILE A 78 -1.93 -6.74 3.70
CA ILE A 78 -1.27 -6.36 4.95
C ILE A 78 -1.48 -4.86 5.13
N LEU A 79 -2.07 -4.46 6.27
CA LEU A 79 -2.33 -3.06 6.60
C LEU A 79 -1.50 -2.68 7.82
N GLY A 80 -0.79 -1.56 7.75
CA GLY A 80 0.02 -1.08 8.88
C GLY A 80 0.34 0.40 8.82
N GLY A 81 0.79 0.96 9.95
CA GLY A 81 1.21 2.35 10.07
C GLY A 81 2.69 2.57 9.71
N ASP A 82 3.07 3.84 9.64
CA ASP A 82 4.45 4.24 9.32
C ASP A 82 5.48 3.78 10.37
N GLY A 83 5.17 3.84 11.65
CA GLY A 83 6.07 3.32 12.68
C GLY A 83 6.43 1.85 12.50
N TRP A 84 5.47 1.04 12.06
CA TRP A 84 5.74 -0.33 11.66
C TRP A 84 6.61 -0.38 10.39
N ALA A 85 6.14 0.24 9.29
CA ALA A 85 6.72 0.06 7.97
C ALA A 85 8.11 0.71 7.83
N TYR A 86 8.33 1.86 8.46
CA TYR A 86 9.59 2.61 8.33
C TYR A 86 10.64 2.22 9.38
N ASP A 87 10.21 1.68 10.52
CA ASP A 87 11.05 1.45 11.70
C ASP A 87 11.01 0.00 12.18
N ILE A 88 10.14 -0.32 13.16
CA ILE A 88 10.21 -1.58 13.93
C ILE A 88 9.88 -2.83 13.11
N GLY A 89 9.06 -2.72 12.08
CA GLY A 89 8.66 -3.83 11.22
C GLY A 89 9.36 -3.84 9.85
N TYR A 90 10.29 -2.90 9.60
CA TYR A 90 10.92 -2.76 8.28
C TYR A 90 11.60 -4.03 7.80
N GLY A 91 12.31 -4.76 8.65
CA GLY A 91 12.95 -6.02 8.27
C GLY A 91 11.94 -7.09 7.82
N GLY A 92 10.76 -7.16 8.46
CA GLY A 92 9.67 -8.03 8.03
C GLY A 92 9.02 -7.57 6.73
N LEU A 93 8.83 -6.26 6.57
CA LEU A 93 8.33 -5.67 5.33
C LEU A 93 9.29 -5.95 4.17
N ASP A 94 10.58 -5.71 4.36
CA ASP A 94 11.64 -5.99 3.40
C ASP A 94 11.62 -7.46 2.93
N HIS A 95 11.48 -8.40 3.89
CA HIS A 95 11.34 -9.82 3.58
C HIS A 95 10.11 -10.12 2.69
N VAL A 96 8.96 -9.47 2.97
CA VAL A 96 7.76 -9.64 2.13
C VAL A 96 7.97 -9.07 0.74
N LEU A 97 8.59 -7.88 0.61
CA LEU A 97 8.92 -7.26 -0.68
C LEU A 97 9.83 -8.18 -1.52
N ALA A 98 10.81 -8.81 -0.89
CA ALA A 98 11.74 -9.74 -1.52
C ALA A 98 11.09 -11.09 -1.91
N SER A 99 9.94 -11.44 -1.32
CA SER A 99 9.37 -12.80 -1.45
C SER A 99 8.78 -13.12 -2.81
N GLY A 100 8.44 -12.11 -3.62
CA GLY A 100 7.73 -12.27 -4.90
C GLY A 100 6.32 -12.85 -4.77
N LYS A 101 5.75 -12.92 -3.57
CA LYS A 101 4.41 -13.42 -3.33
C LYS A 101 3.35 -12.42 -3.73
N ASN A 102 2.20 -12.91 -4.20
CA ASN A 102 1.04 -12.07 -4.48
C ASN A 102 0.39 -11.60 -3.17
N VAL A 103 0.93 -10.50 -2.63
CA VAL A 103 0.49 -9.86 -1.39
C VAL A 103 0.50 -8.36 -1.57
N ASN A 104 -0.62 -7.74 -1.26
CA ASN A 104 -0.75 -6.30 -1.28
C ASN A 104 -0.46 -5.72 0.11
N ILE A 105 0.35 -4.68 0.17
CA ILE A 105 0.71 -4.00 1.40
C ILE A 105 0.22 -2.56 1.32
N MET A 106 -0.52 -2.11 2.34
CA MET A 106 -0.92 -0.72 2.48
C MET A 106 -0.32 -0.12 3.75
N VAL A 107 0.51 0.90 3.58
CA VAL A 107 1.05 1.70 4.68
C VAL A 107 0.20 2.95 4.85
N MET A 108 -0.48 3.05 5.98
CA MET A 108 -1.18 4.27 6.41
C MET A 108 -0.16 5.20 7.07
N ASP A 109 0.39 6.12 6.27
CA ASP A 109 1.51 6.97 6.68
C ASP A 109 0.98 8.22 7.39
N THR A 110 0.95 8.18 8.71
CA THR A 110 0.62 9.31 9.59
C THR A 110 1.84 10.14 9.98
N GLU A 111 3.03 9.75 9.51
CA GLU A 111 4.31 10.42 9.78
C GLU A 111 4.69 10.52 11.27
N VAL A 112 4.11 9.64 12.08
CA VAL A 112 4.31 9.58 13.53
C VAL A 112 3.82 8.25 14.09
N TYR A 113 4.39 7.77 15.19
CA TYR A 113 3.80 6.68 15.97
C TYR A 113 2.48 7.14 16.59
N SER A 114 1.38 7.02 15.88
CA SER A 114 0.06 7.52 16.26
C SER A 114 -0.48 6.82 17.51
N ASN A 115 -0.52 5.48 17.49
CA ASN A 115 -1.14 4.67 18.55
C ASN A 115 -0.45 4.78 19.91
N THR A 116 0.86 5.02 19.93
CA THR A 116 1.64 5.10 21.17
C THR A 116 1.77 6.52 21.71
N GLY A 117 1.21 7.51 21.00
CA GLY A 117 1.06 8.88 21.47
C GLY A 117 2.04 9.90 20.89
N GLY A 118 2.40 9.78 19.64
CA GLY A 118 3.05 10.84 18.87
C GLY A 118 4.58 10.87 18.95
N GLN A 119 5.24 9.71 18.99
CA GLN A 119 6.70 9.62 18.87
C GLN A 119 7.11 9.80 17.41
N MET A 120 8.29 10.38 17.17
CA MET A 120 8.84 10.46 15.83
C MET A 120 9.13 9.08 15.25
N SER A 121 8.87 8.90 13.96
CA SER A 121 9.29 7.77 13.13
C SER A 121 10.32 8.21 12.08
N LYS A 122 10.86 7.28 11.31
CA LYS A 122 11.67 7.64 10.12
C LYS A 122 10.81 8.26 9.00
N SER A 123 9.48 8.18 9.12
CA SER A 123 8.54 8.88 8.26
C SER A 123 8.30 10.33 8.67
N THR A 124 8.57 10.71 9.91
CA THR A 124 8.37 12.09 10.40
C THR A 124 9.20 13.07 9.56
N PRO A 125 8.62 14.17 9.05
CA PRO A 125 9.32 15.13 8.20
C PRO A 125 10.25 16.06 8.96
N ILE A 126 11.14 16.73 8.22
CA ILE A 126 12.00 17.81 8.74
C ILE A 126 11.10 18.91 9.34
N GLY A 127 11.51 19.46 10.48
CA GLY A 127 10.84 20.56 11.18
C GLY A 127 9.66 20.14 12.07
N ALA A 128 9.12 18.92 11.88
CA ALA A 128 8.01 18.48 12.73
C ALA A 128 8.46 18.18 14.17
N VAL A 129 7.74 18.77 15.13
CA VAL A 129 7.86 18.45 16.56
C VAL A 129 7.07 17.18 16.86
N ALA A 130 7.71 16.25 17.54
CA ALA A 130 7.13 15.01 18.03
C ALA A 130 7.84 14.59 19.32
N LYS A 131 7.32 13.59 20.03
CA LYS A 131 8.10 12.98 21.13
C LYS A 131 9.41 12.43 20.55
N PHE A 132 10.51 12.66 21.25
CA PHE A 132 11.90 12.42 20.85
C PHE A 132 12.43 13.35 19.73
N ALA A 133 11.65 14.35 19.31
CA ALA A 133 12.06 15.40 18.39
C ALA A 133 11.47 16.77 18.84
N SER A 134 11.69 17.15 20.09
CA SER A 134 11.12 18.38 20.70
C SER A 134 11.62 19.68 20.05
N GLN A 135 12.81 19.65 19.45
CA GLN A 135 13.41 20.77 18.72
C GLN A 135 13.22 20.67 17.19
N GLY A 136 12.18 19.96 16.74
CA GLY A 136 11.95 19.62 15.34
C GLY A 136 12.90 18.55 14.83
N LYS A 137 12.38 17.62 14.04
CA LYS A 137 13.23 16.58 13.43
C LYS A 137 14.17 17.20 12.42
N ALA A 138 15.47 16.95 12.57
CA ALA A 138 16.52 17.49 11.70
C ALA A 138 16.84 16.62 10.49
N THR A 139 16.42 15.36 10.49
CA THR A 139 16.71 14.42 9.40
C THR A 139 15.55 14.25 8.45
N PRO A 140 15.79 14.03 7.15
CA PRO A 140 14.73 13.85 6.17
C PRO A 140 13.91 12.58 6.42
N LYS A 141 12.72 12.55 5.83
CA LYS A 141 11.85 11.37 5.76
C LYS A 141 12.52 10.28 4.93
N LYS A 142 12.52 9.04 5.44
CA LYS A 142 12.95 7.85 4.69
C LYS A 142 12.05 7.68 3.46
N ASP A 143 12.65 7.44 2.30
CA ASP A 143 11.92 7.21 1.05
C ASP A 143 11.59 5.72 0.89
N LEU A 144 10.57 5.24 1.61
CA LEU A 144 10.18 3.84 1.62
C LEU A 144 9.77 3.34 0.24
N GLY A 145 9.09 4.20 -0.54
CA GLY A 145 8.64 3.82 -1.88
C GLY A 145 9.81 3.55 -2.83
N MET A 146 10.84 4.41 -2.81
CA MET A 146 12.01 4.18 -3.65
C MET A 146 12.82 2.96 -3.22
N LEU A 147 12.90 2.65 -1.94
CA LEU A 147 13.51 1.39 -1.48
C LEU A 147 12.77 0.16 -2.01
N ALA A 148 11.45 0.24 -2.15
CA ALA A 148 10.67 -0.83 -2.76
C ALA A 148 10.79 -0.86 -4.29
N VAL A 149 10.92 0.28 -4.95
CA VAL A 149 11.18 0.38 -6.40
C VAL A 149 12.50 -0.28 -6.79
N ASP A 150 13.52 -0.20 -5.93
CA ASP A 150 14.83 -0.81 -6.19
C ASP A 150 14.80 -2.34 -6.30
N TYR A 151 13.75 -3.01 -5.80
CA TYR A 151 13.51 -4.44 -6.07
C TYR A 151 13.21 -4.73 -7.55
N GLY A 152 12.71 -3.76 -8.30
CA GLY A 152 12.41 -3.88 -9.74
C GLY A 152 11.14 -4.68 -10.06
N ASN A 153 10.72 -5.60 -9.21
CA ASN A 153 9.57 -6.49 -9.38
C ASN A 153 8.44 -6.27 -8.36
N VAL A 154 8.45 -5.15 -7.65
CA VAL A 154 7.40 -4.75 -6.72
C VAL A 154 6.58 -3.63 -7.33
N TYR A 155 5.25 -3.78 -7.37
CA TYR A 155 4.37 -2.64 -7.70
C TYR A 155 4.38 -1.64 -6.55
N VAL A 156 4.61 -0.36 -6.84
CA VAL A 156 4.67 0.69 -5.81
C VAL A 156 3.78 1.87 -6.19
N ALA A 157 2.98 2.35 -5.26
CA ALA A 157 2.21 3.58 -5.42
C ALA A 157 2.26 4.47 -4.17
N GLN A 158 2.37 5.77 -4.38
CA GLN A 158 2.17 6.77 -3.33
C GLN A 158 0.92 7.57 -3.64
N ILE A 159 -0.03 7.57 -2.71
CA ILE A 159 -1.38 8.09 -2.89
C ILE A 159 -1.79 9.08 -1.80
N ALA A 160 -2.75 9.95 -2.13
CA ALA A 160 -3.46 10.81 -1.19
C ALA A 160 -4.90 11.00 -1.69
N ILE A 161 -5.85 10.27 -1.12
CA ILE A 161 -7.23 10.21 -1.59
C ILE A 161 -7.91 11.58 -1.59
N GLY A 162 -7.63 12.42 -0.57
CA GLY A 162 -8.16 13.79 -0.49
C GLY A 162 -7.58 14.75 -1.52
N ALA A 163 -6.47 14.39 -2.18
CA ALA A 163 -5.87 15.20 -3.24
C ALA A 163 -6.28 14.71 -4.64
N ASN A 164 -6.37 13.38 -4.83
CA ASN A 164 -6.73 12.76 -6.11
C ASN A 164 -7.28 11.34 -5.86
N ASP A 165 -8.59 11.22 -5.75
CA ASP A 165 -9.31 9.97 -5.55
C ASP A 165 -9.21 9.02 -6.75
N ALA A 166 -9.27 9.56 -7.97
CA ALA A 166 -9.14 8.76 -9.19
C ALA A 166 -7.76 8.07 -9.28
N GLN A 167 -6.68 8.78 -8.90
CA GLN A 167 -5.33 8.20 -8.85
C GLN A 167 -5.25 7.11 -7.76
N ALA A 168 -5.86 7.34 -6.60
CA ALA A 168 -5.89 6.36 -5.53
C ALA A 168 -6.63 5.08 -5.94
N ILE A 169 -7.84 5.20 -6.52
CA ILE A 169 -8.62 4.06 -7.04
C ILE A 169 -7.82 3.29 -8.09
N LYS A 170 -7.18 4.01 -9.02
CA LYS A 170 -6.34 3.38 -10.04
C LYS A 170 -5.19 2.60 -9.43
N ALA A 171 -4.50 3.15 -8.42
CA ALA A 171 -3.40 2.48 -7.73
C ALA A 171 -3.86 1.19 -7.03
N PHE A 172 -5.03 1.19 -6.38
CA PHE A 172 -5.61 -0.02 -5.78
C PHE A 172 -5.94 -1.08 -6.81
N ASN A 173 -6.55 -0.70 -7.93
CA ASN A 173 -6.88 -1.63 -9.01
C ASN A 173 -5.63 -2.24 -9.65
N GLU A 174 -4.62 -1.43 -9.91
CA GLU A 174 -3.33 -1.89 -10.46
C GLU A 174 -2.63 -2.84 -9.47
N ALA A 175 -2.57 -2.50 -8.18
CA ALA A 175 -1.99 -3.36 -7.14
C ALA A 175 -2.73 -4.70 -7.04
N ASN A 176 -4.06 -4.69 -7.00
CA ASN A 176 -4.86 -5.91 -6.87
C ASN A 176 -4.78 -6.81 -8.11
N SER A 177 -4.51 -6.24 -9.29
CA SER A 177 -4.32 -6.99 -10.54
C SER A 177 -2.88 -7.45 -10.78
N TYR A 178 -1.93 -7.00 -9.97
CA TYR A 178 -0.53 -7.40 -10.09
C TYR A 178 -0.28 -8.76 -9.43
N GLU A 179 0.24 -9.72 -10.19
CA GLU A 179 0.51 -11.09 -9.71
C GLU A 179 1.87 -11.19 -8.97
N GLY A 180 2.15 -10.22 -8.12
CA GLY A 180 3.36 -10.13 -7.30
C GLY A 180 3.14 -9.27 -6.06
N THR A 181 4.21 -8.90 -5.40
CA THR A 181 4.11 -8.05 -4.21
C THR A 181 3.84 -6.59 -4.59
N SER A 182 2.85 -5.98 -3.94
CA SER A 182 2.48 -4.58 -4.15
C SER A 182 2.61 -3.78 -2.85
N LEU A 183 3.08 -2.52 -2.96
CA LEU A 183 3.17 -1.58 -1.85
C LEU A 183 2.44 -0.28 -2.18
N ILE A 184 1.41 0.05 -1.41
CA ILE A 184 0.73 1.34 -1.48
C ILE A 184 1.06 2.14 -0.22
N ILE A 185 1.58 3.36 -0.39
CA ILE A 185 1.86 4.30 0.69
C ILE A 185 0.81 5.41 0.62
N ALA A 186 -0.10 5.41 1.59
CA ALA A 186 -1.22 6.34 1.65
C ALA A 186 -0.95 7.44 2.68
N TYR A 187 -1.02 8.70 2.27
CA TYR A 187 -1.00 9.81 3.21
C TYR A 187 -2.21 9.75 4.15
N CYS A 188 -1.96 9.69 5.45
CA CYS A 188 -3.00 9.70 6.46
C CYS A 188 -2.81 10.88 7.41
N HIS A 189 -3.82 11.71 7.55
CA HIS A 189 -3.83 12.74 8.59
C HIS A 189 -4.08 12.12 9.98
N CYS A 190 -3.54 12.76 11.01
CA CYS A 190 -3.56 12.25 12.38
C CYS A 190 -3.89 13.37 13.36
N ILE A 191 -4.51 13.05 14.49
CA ILE A 191 -4.75 14.00 15.59
C ILE A 191 -3.45 14.62 16.11
N SER A 192 -2.34 13.89 16.05
CA SER A 192 -1.01 14.38 16.44
C SER A 192 -0.46 15.50 15.54
N HIS A 193 -1.02 15.69 14.34
CA HIS A 193 -0.67 16.83 13.49
C HIS A 193 -1.20 18.15 14.06
N GLY A 194 -2.27 18.09 14.86
CA GLY A 194 -2.79 19.22 15.64
C GLY A 194 -3.51 20.27 14.81
N TYR A 195 -4.39 19.87 13.90
CA TYR A 195 -5.31 20.74 13.18
C TYR A 195 -6.71 20.10 13.13
N ASN A 196 -7.71 20.85 12.69
CA ASN A 196 -9.07 20.30 12.58
C ASN A 196 -9.15 19.29 11.41
N LEU A 197 -9.34 17.99 11.73
CA LEU A 197 -9.32 16.90 10.76
C LEU A 197 -10.46 16.94 9.74
N VAL A 198 -11.50 17.75 9.94
CA VAL A 198 -12.50 18.06 8.90
C VAL A 198 -11.83 18.64 7.65
N ASN A 199 -10.71 19.34 7.82
CA ASN A 199 -9.90 19.90 6.74
C ASN A 199 -8.87 18.89 6.18
N GLY A 200 -8.94 17.63 6.58
CA GLY A 200 -8.00 16.58 6.14
C GLY A 200 -7.83 16.48 4.63
N PRO A 201 -8.91 16.40 3.82
CA PRO A 201 -8.79 16.37 2.37
C PRO A 201 -8.10 17.60 1.78
N ALA A 202 -8.41 18.80 2.29
CA ALA A 202 -7.75 20.04 1.85
C ALA A 202 -6.26 20.05 2.21
N GLN A 203 -5.90 19.52 3.39
CA GLN A 203 -4.51 19.41 3.83
C GLN A 203 -3.74 18.37 3.00
N GLN A 204 -4.35 17.24 2.65
CA GLN A 204 -3.76 16.28 1.70
C GLN A 204 -3.50 16.93 0.35
N LYS A 205 -4.46 17.74 -0.14
CA LYS A 205 -4.27 18.48 -1.39
C LYS A 205 -3.13 19.49 -1.30
N ALA A 206 -3.00 20.23 -0.20
CA ALA A 206 -1.90 21.15 0.03
C ALA A 206 -0.54 20.42 0.07
N ALA A 207 -0.48 19.24 0.70
CA ALA A 207 0.71 18.39 0.71
C ALA A 207 1.14 17.99 -0.72
N VAL A 208 0.18 17.67 -1.59
CA VAL A 208 0.46 17.33 -3.00
C VAL A 208 0.81 18.58 -3.81
N ASP A 209 0.05 19.67 -3.67
CA ASP A 209 0.28 20.92 -4.42
C ASP A 209 1.61 21.60 -4.05
N SER A 210 2.18 21.33 -2.87
CA SER A 210 3.50 21.82 -2.46
C SER A 210 4.67 20.92 -2.90
N GLY A 211 4.38 19.76 -3.51
CA GLY A 211 5.40 18.74 -3.79
C GLY A 211 5.89 17.98 -2.55
N TYR A 212 5.36 18.31 -1.37
CA TYR A 212 5.68 17.60 -0.12
C TYR A 212 5.29 16.14 -0.17
N TRP A 213 4.14 15.81 -0.76
CA TRP A 213 3.64 14.45 -0.98
C TRP A 213 3.36 14.20 -2.46
N PRO A 214 4.38 13.87 -3.28
CA PRO A 214 4.17 13.60 -4.70
C PRO A 214 3.41 12.28 -4.88
N LEU A 215 2.44 12.28 -5.79
CA LEU A 215 1.73 11.09 -6.22
C LEU A 215 2.50 10.45 -7.36
N TYR A 216 2.76 9.15 -7.26
CA TYR A 216 3.42 8.38 -8.30
C TYR A 216 3.01 6.91 -8.25
N ARG A 217 3.29 6.20 -9.34
CA ARG A 217 3.15 4.75 -9.46
C ARG A 217 4.36 4.18 -10.18
N TYR A 218 4.77 3.00 -9.75
CA TYR A 218 5.76 2.17 -10.41
C TYR A 218 5.13 0.81 -10.69
N ASP A 219 4.98 0.48 -11.98
CA ASP A 219 4.39 -0.78 -12.43
C ASP A 219 5.42 -1.61 -13.19
N PRO A 220 5.94 -2.71 -12.60
CA PRO A 220 6.94 -3.55 -13.26
C PRO A 220 6.49 -4.14 -14.60
N ARG A 221 5.17 -4.29 -14.82
CA ARG A 221 4.61 -4.82 -16.07
C ARG A 221 4.94 -3.96 -17.29
N GLU A 222 5.10 -2.66 -17.08
CA GLU A 222 5.45 -1.73 -18.17
C GLU A 222 6.85 -1.99 -18.75
N ILE A 223 7.77 -2.56 -17.95
CA ILE A 223 9.13 -2.92 -18.41
C ILE A 223 9.07 -3.94 -19.57
N ALA A 224 8.23 -4.97 -19.44
CA ALA A 224 8.05 -5.97 -20.48
C ALA A 224 7.46 -5.39 -21.77
N LEU A 225 6.82 -4.24 -21.70
CA LEU A 225 6.26 -3.50 -22.83
C LEU A 225 7.25 -2.46 -23.41
N GLY A 226 8.48 -2.40 -22.90
CA GLY A 226 9.48 -1.41 -23.30
C GLY A 226 9.14 0.02 -22.87
N LYS A 227 8.28 0.18 -21.86
CA LYS A 227 7.84 1.47 -21.35
C LYS A 227 8.48 1.79 -20.02
N ASN A 228 8.56 3.09 -19.69
CA ASN A 228 8.99 3.51 -18.36
C ASN A 228 7.98 3.04 -17.29
N PRO A 229 8.41 2.22 -16.31
CA PRO A 229 7.55 1.74 -15.24
C PRO A 229 7.16 2.83 -14.23
N PHE A 230 7.97 3.89 -14.11
CA PHE A 230 7.74 4.97 -13.17
C PHE A 230 6.90 6.09 -13.78
N LYS A 231 5.76 6.40 -13.15
CA LYS A 231 4.83 7.46 -13.56
C LYS A 231 4.63 8.45 -12.43
N LEU A 232 5.08 9.70 -12.63
CA LEU A 232 4.80 10.80 -11.72
C LEU A 232 3.40 11.35 -12.03
N ASP A 233 2.43 11.06 -11.17
CA ASP A 233 1.03 11.45 -11.34
C ASP A 233 0.76 12.90 -10.87
N SER A 234 1.60 13.44 -10.00
CA SER A 234 1.54 14.83 -9.57
C SER A 234 2.00 15.79 -10.65
N LYS A 235 1.36 16.96 -10.72
CA LYS A 235 1.83 18.13 -11.48
C LYS A 235 2.92 18.86 -10.71
N ASP A 236 3.64 19.74 -11.38
CA ASP A 236 4.64 20.60 -10.73
C ASP A 236 4.04 21.34 -9.52
N PRO A 237 4.82 21.53 -8.44
CA PRO A 237 4.37 22.24 -7.24
C PRO A 237 3.88 23.65 -7.56
N LYS A 238 2.80 24.06 -6.89
CA LYS A 238 2.14 25.35 -7.09
C LYS A 238 2.27 26.29 -5.91
N ILE A 239 2.56 25.74 -4.74
CA ILE A 239 2.70 26.48 -3.48
C ILE A 239 4.01 26.07 -2.79
N PRO A 240 4.61 26.93 -1.98
CA PRO A 240 5.77 26.54 -1.18
C PRO A 240 5.37 25.56 -0.07
N VAL A 241 6.33 24.75 0.39
CA VAL A 241 6.13 23.78 1.48
C VAL A 241 5.66 24.46 2.77
N ALA A 242 6.12 25.68 3.04
CA ALA A 242 5.70 26.48 4.18
C ALA A 242 4.17 26.70 4.23
N ASP A 243 3.49 26.80 3.08
CA ASP A 243 2.04 26.97 3.03
C ASP A 243 1.29 25.72 3.49
N TYR A 244 1.82 24.53 3.21
CA TYR A 244 1.34 23.28 3.78
C TYR A 244 1.61 23.20 5.29
N MET A 245 2.86 23.50 5.72
CA MET A 245 3.31 23.35 7.10
C MET A 245 2.56 24.29 8.08
N LYS A 246 2.23 25.52 7.65
CA LYS A 246 1.59 26.54 8.52
C LYS A 246 0.22 26.15 9.08
N VAL A 247 -0.43 25.10 8.60
CA VAL A 247 -1.73 24.63 9.09
C VAL A 247 -1.56 23.74 10.32
N GLU A 248 -0.49 22.96 10.40
CA GLU A 248 -0.29 21.92 11.40
C GLU A 248 0.48 22.37 12.63
N ASN A 249 -0.04 22.07 13.84
CA ASN A 249 0.62 22.47 15.09
C ASN A 249 2.00 21.83 15.28
N ARG A 250 2.25 20.66 14.72
CA ARG A 250 3.57 20.00 14.81
C ARG A 250 4.71 20.85 14.23
N PHE A 251 4.43 21.77 13.30
CA PHE A 251 5.39 22.74 12.78
C PHE A 251 5.31 24.08 13.52
N LYS A 252 4.09 24.58 13.80
CA LYS A 252 3.89 25.85 14.53
C LYS A 252 4.50 25.87 15.93
N MET A 253 4.56 24.69 16.59
CA MET A 253 5.18 24.60 17.93
C MET A 253 6.65 25.02 17.89
N LEU A 254 7.41 24.57 16.90
CA LEU A 254 8.80 24.95 16.75
C LEU A 254 8.94 26.46 16.46
N GLN A 255 8.10 26.99 15.56
CA GLN A 255 8.10 28.42 15.23
C GLN A 255 7.85 29.32 16.47
N ARG A 256 7.04 28.85 17.42
CA ARG A 256 6.77 29.56 18.68
C ARG A 256 7.88 29.40 19.72
N GLN A 257 8.48 28.22 19.82
CA GLN A 257 9.47 27.88 20.83
C GLN A 257 10.88 28.33 20.45
N ASN A 258 11.25 28.20 19.16
CA ASN A 258 12.55 28.53 18.64
C ASN A 258 12.43 28.98 17.17
N PRO A 259 12.12 30.27 16.90
CA PRO A 259 11.91 30.79 15.55
C PRO A 259 13.14 30.66 14.65
N GLU A 260 14.34 30.85 15.20
CA GLU A 260 15.60 30.76 14.44
C GLU A 260 15.81 29.34 13.92
N ARG A 261 15.63 28.35 14.78
CA ARG A 261 15.74 26.95 14.37
C ARG A 261 14.61 26.54 13.40
N ALA A 262 13.41 27.06 13.63
CA ALA A 262 12.29 26.82 12.72
C ALA A 262 12.61 27.32 11.30
N ALA A 263 13.16 28.54 11.18
CA ALA A 263 13.54 29.10 9.88
C ALA A 263 14.59 28.23 9.15
N ILE A 264 15.57 27.68 9.87
CA ILE A 264 16.57 26.79 9.29
C ILE A 264 15.90 25.50 8.80
N LEU A 265 15.09 24.85 9.62
CA LEU A 265 14.46 23.58 9.25
C LEU A 265 13.37 23.76 8.18
N ASP A 266 12.68 24.88 8.14
CA ASP A 266 11.74 25.20 7.06
C ASP A 266 12.44 25.34 5.70
N ALA A 267 13.64 25.99 5.68
CA ALA A 267 14.46 26.07 4.48
C ALA A 267 14.98 24.67 4.04
N GLU A 268 15.52 23.89 4.97
CA GLU A 268 15.96 22.52 4.70
C GLU A 268 14.82 21.63 4.20
N ALA A 269 13.60 21.76 4.76
CA ALA A 269 12.42 21.04 4.29
C ALA A 269 12.07 21.39 2.84
N GLN A 270 12.11 22.68 2.46
CA GLN A 270 11.89 23.10 1.08
C GLN A 270 12.97 22.56 0.12
N GLU A 271 14.25 22.64 0.51
CA GLU A 271 15.35 22.10 -0.29
C GLU A 271 15.22 20.60 -0.50
N PHE A 272 14.87 19.85 0.56
CA PHE A 272 14.65 18.40 0.46
C PHE A 272 13.47 18.06 -0.46
N VAL A 273 12.38 18.81 -0.41
CA VAL A 273 11.24 18.62 -1.30
C VAL A 273 11.64 18.90 -2.75
N ASN A 274 12.39 19.98 -3.00
CA ASN A 274 12.90 20.30 -4.34
C ASN A 274 13.81 19.20 -4.89
N PHE A 275 14.74 18.71 -4.09
CA PHE A 275 15.65 17.61 -4.46
C PHE A 275 14.85 16.33 -4.81
N ARG A 276 13.92 15.93 -3.95
CA ARG A 276 13.10 14.74 -4.17
C ARG A 276 12.21 14.89 -5.41
N TRP A 277 11.65 16.07 -5.63
CA TRP A 277 10.85 16.39 -6.82
C TRP A 277 11.67 16.23 -8.11
N GLN A 278 12.87 16.77 -8.16
CA GLN A 278 13.75 16.62 -9.32
C GLN A 278 14.14 15.17 -9.57
N LYS A 279 14.43 14.41 -8.51
CA LYS A 279 14.68 12.96 -8.61
C LYS A 279 13.51 12.24 -9.28
N TYR A 280 12.28 12.50 -8.86
CA TYR A 280 11.10 11.83 -9.41
C TYR A 280 10.78 12.27 -10.84
N LYS A 281 10.95 13.53 -11.16
CA LYS A 281 10.88 14.02 -12.57
C LYS A 281 11.90 13.33 -13.46
N TYR A 282 13.12 13.17 -12.98
CA TYR A 282 14.16 12.46 -13.74
C TYR A 282 13.77 10.99 -13.98
N LEU A 283 13.27 10.30 -12.98
CA LEU A 283 12.82 8.92 -13.13
C LEU A 283 11.63 8.78 -14.08
N ALA A 284 10.70 9.73 -14.08
CA ALA A 284 9.53 9.71 -14.95
C ALA A 284 9.84 10.01 -16.43
N ASN A 285 10.99 10.60 -16.72
CA ASN A 285 11.40 11.00 -18.08
C ASN A 285 12.50 10.11 -18.69
N ARG A 286 12.78 8.98 -18.09
CA ARG A 286 13.75 7.99 -18.59
C ARG A 286 13.21 7.11 -19.69
#